data_1514543d12cad165bb2c033eaf9dbc1e
#
_entry.id   1514543d12cad165bb2c033eaf9dbc1e
#
_cell.length_a   1.000
_cell.length_b   1.000
_cell.length_c   1.000
_cell.angle_alpha   90.00
_cell.angle_beta   90.00
_cell.angle_gamma   90.00
#
_symmetry.space_group_name_H-M   'P 1'
#
loop_
_entity.id
_entity.type
_entity.pdbx_description
1 polymer ?
#
loop_
_entity_poly.entity_id
_entity_poly.type
_entity_poly.pdbx_seq_one_letter_code
_entity_poly.pdbx_strand_id
1 'polypeptide(L)'
;MPSCCTKDRSRFVGENFAFFLPIMMASFGVAFLIVWGWGAREAGWWSGAFFSVTMGFAVPVAFDFLPTDLWGIVADTAFATGFLLFSQALLTRWRPNWVLGLRIAIWAISILLCSFAVMRDNVPLELVSSDFGCFLLISIPLIAGRGQLRGWPDRALYAAVTLVALDNLLRGSSVSFTLPGGVAFRDSQYAFLMQALACMFGLFLALSALAAAMQDVLTLYRHDAHVDPLSGLLNRRGFEEAVARHDASGSLIACDIDHFKRVNDAHGHGLGDRVIVALADALRALAPADAVIARFGGEEFILFLPGADPAMATGIADAIRLRFAEQAASRLGLPGPLTASFGLTSLHRADRSIHDAIARADSALYEAKEKGRNRVAIRPALAPAGDAQSSRAIA
;
A
#
# COMPACT_ATOMS: atom_id res chain seq x y z
N MET A 1 -46.47 45.52 1.81
CA MET A 1 -45.12 45.29 2.32
C MET A 1 -45.09 43.95 3.03
N PRO A 2 -44.60 42.92 2.45
CA PRO A 2 -43.44 42.17 2.93
C PRO A 2 -42.75 41.44 1.74
N SER A 3 -41.79 42.03 1.04
CA SER A 3 -41.04 41.33 0.02
C SER A 3 -39.52 41.65 0.03
N CYS A 4 -39.09 42.46 1.00
CA CYS A 4 -37.68 42.89 1.07
C CYS A 4 -36.78 41.92 1.88
N CYS A 5 -37.35 41.10 2.79
CA CYS A 5 -36.57 40.30 3.74
C CYS A 5 -36.16 38.92 3.22
N THR A 6 -36.78 38.41 2.13
CA THR A 6 -36.45 37.09 1.57
C THR A 6 -35.30 37.13 0.57
N LYS A 7 -35.09 38.28 -0.10
CA LYS A 7 -34.02 38.42 -1.10
C LYS A 7 -32.64 38.55 -0.45
N ASP A 8 -32.57 39.08 0.77
CA ASP A 8 -31.33 39.28 1.52
C ASP A 8 -30.81 37.95 2.14
N ARG A 9 -31.73 37.06 2.58
CA ARG A 9 -31.33 35.76 3.13
C ARG A 9 -30.77 34.81 2.07
N SER A 10 -31.28 34.83 0.84
CA SER A 10 -30.79 33.98 -0.23
C SER A 10 -29.40 34.37 -0.75
N ARG A 11 -29.11 35.68 -0.79
CA ARG A 11 -27.76 36.22 -1.06
C ARG A 11 -26.75 35.79 0.01
N PHE A 12 -27.10 35.92 1.28
CA PHE A 12 -26.21 35.59 2.40
C PHE A 12 -25.86 34.12 2.48
N VAL A 13 -26.76 33.22 2.10
CA VAL A 13 -26.52 31.76 2.03
C VAL A 13 -25.64 31.39 0.82
N GLY A 14 -25.85 32.04 -0.32
CA GLY A 14 -25.06 31.79 -1.55
C GLY A 14 -23.60 32.27 -1.41
N GLU A 15 -23.37 33.41 -0.82
CA GLU A 15 -22.03 33.96 -0.61
C GLU A 15 -21.20 33.12 0.38
N ASN A 16 -21.80 32.63 1.47
CA ASN A 16 -21.10 31.77 2.44
C ASN A 16 -20.77 30.38 1.89
N PHE A 17 -21.60 29.82 1.00
CA PHE A 17 -21.38 28.50 0.41
C PHE A 17 -20.23 28.53 -0.62
N ALA A 18 -20.00 29.67 -1.30
CA ALA A 18 -18.93 29.84 -2.27
C ALA A 18 -17.52 29.67 -1.65
N PHE A 19 -17.32 30.02 -0.36
CA PHE A 19 -16.06 29.81 0.35
C PHE A 19 -15.86 28.40 0.89
N PHE A 20 -16.95 27.68 1.11
CA PHE A 20 -16.88 26.33 1.73
C PHE A 20 -16.15 25.32 0.83
N LEU A 21 -16.44 25.35 -0.46
CA LEU A 21 -15.91 24.37 -1.42
C LEU A 21 -14.38 24.47 -1.59
N PRO A 22 -13.79 25.67 -1.80
CA PRO A 22 -12.33 25.82 -1.82
C PRO A 22 -11.64 25.36 -0.54
N ILE A 23 -12.20 25.69 0.63
CA ILE A 23 -11.63 25.29 1.92
C ILE A 23 -11.66 23.77 2.08
N MET A 24 -12.77 23.14 1.73
CA MET A 24 -12.91 21.69 1.78
C MET A 24 -11.90 21.00 0.85
N MET A 25 -11.76 21.45 -0.39
CA MET A 25 -10.82 20.89 -1.36
C MET A 25 -9.36 21.09 -0.91
N ALA A 26 -9.02 22.28 -0.39
CA ALA A 26 -7.69 22.54 0.17
C ALA A 26 -7.35 21.62 1.35
N SER A 27 -8.32 21.34 2.23
CA SER A 27 -8.15 20.44 3.36
C SER A 27 -7.77 19.03 2.90
N PHE A 28 -8.38 18.52 1.84
CA PHE A 28 -7.99 17.25 1.23
C PHE A 28 -6.60 17.33 0.58
N GLY A 29 -6.27 18.44 -0.09
CA GLY A 29 -4.93 18.68 -0.62
C GLY A 29 -3.86 18.52 0.47
N VAL A 30 -4.08 19.12 1.65
CA VAL A 30 -3.20 18.99 2.82
C VAL A 30 -3.16 17.54 3.35
N ALA A 31 -4.33 16.89 3.47
CA ALA A 31 -4.38 15.50 3.94
C ALA A 31 -3.55 14.56 3.04
N PHE A 32 -3.66 14.69 1.72
CA PHE A 32 -2.87 13.90 0.78
C PHE A 32 -1.37 14.28 0.80
N LEU A 33 -1.03 15.53 1.09
CA LEU A 33 0.37 15.93 1.27
C LEU A 33 1.01 15.22 2.47
N ILE A 34 0.27 15.07 3.58
CA ILE A 34 0.71 14.32 4.75
C ILE A 34 0.90 12.83 4.40
N VAL A 35 -0.06 12.22 3.72
CA VAL A 35 0.02 10.81 3.30
C VAL A 35 1.18 10.58 2.32
N TRP A 36 1.48 11.54 1.46
CA TRP A 36 2.67 11.51 0.60
C TRP A 36 3.96 11.47 1.42
N GLY A 37 4.04 12.26 2.49
CA GLY A 37 5.14 12.22 3.45
C GLY A 37 5.33 10.85 4.14
N TRP A 38 4.29 10.03 4.22
CA TRP A 38 4.33 8.66 4.76
C TRP A 38 4.74 7.60 3.71
N GLY A 39 5.10 8.02 2.49
CA GLY A 39 5.66 7.15 1.45
C GLY A 39 4.68 6.74 0.34
N ALA A 40 3.42 7.13 0.38
CA ALA A 40 2.46 6.89 -0.69
C ALA A 40 2.71 7.84 -1.87
N ARG A 41 3.49 7.40 -2.87
CA ARG A 41 3.92 8.25 -4.00
C ARG A 41 2.77 8.83 -4.82
N GLU A 42 1.69 8.09 -5.00
CA GLU A 42 0.50 8.59 -5.69
C GLU A 42 -0.23 9.71 -4.94
N ALA A 43 -0.09 9.80 -3.61
CA ALA A 43 -0.73 10.85 -2.81
C ALA A 43 -0.26 12.26 -3.20
N GLY A 44 0.94 12.42 -3.75
CA GLY A 44 1.42 13.68 -4.30
C GLY A 44 0.59 14.17 -5.50
N TRP A 45 0.16 13.26 -6.38
CA TRP A 45 -0.73 13.59 -7.49
C TRP A 45 -2.13 13.99 -7.03
N TRP A 46 -2.68 13.28 -6.02
CA TRP A 46 -3.94 13.63 -5.38
C TRP A 46 -3.88 15.02 -4.74
N SER A 47 -2.80 15.31 -3.98
CA SER A 47 -2.59 16.61 -3.36
C SER A 47 -2.58 17.74 -4.40
N GLY A 48 -1.77 17.60 -5.46
CA GLY A 48 -1.71 18.57 -6.55
C GLY A 48 -3.06 18.77 -7.24
N ALA A 49 -3.82 17.70 -7.45
CA ALA A 49 -5.14 17.75 -8.06
C ALA A 49 -6.14 18.54 -7.20
N PHE A 50 -6.21 18.26 -5.89
CA PHE A 50 -7.09 18.99 -4.97
C PHE A 50 -6.71 20.46 -4.84
N PHE A 51 -5.42 20.81 -4.77
CA PHE A 51 -5.01 22.21 -4.76
C PHE A 51 -5.32 22.93 -6.08
N SER A 52 -5.19 22.25 -7.22
CA SER A 52 -5.56 22.81 -8.52
C SER A 52 -7.06 23.10 -8.60
N VAL A 53 -7.90 22.15 -8.16
CA VAL A 53 -9.36 22.35 -8.09
C VAL A 53 -9.72 23.45 -7.07
N THR A 54 -9.01 23.53 -5.94
CA THR A 54 -9.15 24.65 -4.97
C THR A 54 -8.95 25.98 -5.65
N MET A 55 -7.92 26.11 -6.48
CA MET A 55 -7.63 27.33 -7.24
C MET A 55 -8.78 27.68 -8.19
N GLY A 56 -9.33 26.68 -8.91
CA GLY A 56 -10.48 26.85 -9.79
C GLY A 56 -11.69 27.43 -9.10
N PHE A 57 -12.00 26.99 -7.88
CA PHE A 57 -13.11 27.53 -7.09
C PHE A 57 -12.77 28.86 -6.38
N ALA A 58 -11.53 29.05 -5.95
CA ALA A 58 -11.13 30.23 -5.17
C ALA A 58 -10.96 31.49 -6.03
N VAL A 59 -10.45 31.34 -7.26
CA VAL A 59 -10.17 32.51 -8.14
C VAL A 59 -11.40 33.36 -8.40
N PRO A 60 -12.58 32.80 -8.78
CA PRO A 60 -13.78 33.61 -8.99
C PRO A 60 -14.32 34.32 -7.74
N VAL A 61 -13.94 33.84 -6.56
CA VAL A 61 -14.42 34.34 -5.27
C VAL A 61 -13.46 35.39 -4.67
N ALA A 62 -12.14 35.13 -4.77
CA ALA A 62 -11.11 35.93 -4.13
C ALA A 62 -10.62 37.11 -4.99
N PHE A 63 -10.79 37.04 -6.31
CA PHE A 63 -10.21 38.00 -7.25
C PHE A 63 -11.27 38.77 -8.07
N ASP A 64 -12.32 39.19 -7.40
CA ASP A 64 -13.44 39.95 -8.01
C ASP A 64 -13.02 41.27 -8.69
N PHE A 65 -11.80 41.73 -8.41
CA PHE A 65 -11.19 42.95 -8.99
C PHE A 65 -10.48 42.65 -10.35
N LEU A 66 -10.30 41.42 -10.76
CA LEU A 66 -9.70 41.04 -12.05
C LEU A 66 -10.77 41.13 -13.17
N PRO A 67 -10.36 41.39 -14.44
CA PRO A 67 -11.26 41.25 -15.58
C PRO A 67 -11.89 39.84 -15.62
N THR A 68 -13.21 39.80 -15.91
CA THR A 68 -13.97 38.53 -15.93
C THR A 68 -13.39 37.46 -16.82
N ASP A 69 -12.85 37.84 -17.97
CA ASP A 69 -12.24 36.93 -18.95
C ASP A 69 -10.97 36.29 -18.41
N LEU A 70 -10.17 37.03 -17.66
CA LEU A 70 -8.89 36.51 -17.13
C LEU A 70 -9.12 35.49 -16.02
N TRP A 71 -10.00 35.78 -15.05
CA TRP A 71 -10.25 34.81 -13.98
C TRP A 71 -11.01 33.57 -14.48
N GLY A 72 -11.89 33.69 -15.48
CA GLY A 72 -12.55 32.55 -16.14
C GLY A 72 -11.52 31.59 -16.74
N ILE A 73 -10.60 32.10 -17.58
CA ILE A 73 -9.53 31.28 -18.18
C ILE A 73 -8.63 30.63 -17.11
N VAL A 74 -8.29 31.35 -16.05
CA VAL A 74 -7.47 30.81 -14.95
C VAL A 74 -8.21 29.71 -14.20
N ALA A 75 -9.50 29.91 -13.90
CA ALA A 75 -10.32 28.91 -13.22
C ALA A 75 -10.50 27.64 -14.04
N ASP A 76 -10.84 27.75 -15.32
CA ASP A 76 -10.98 26.60 -16.23
C ASP A 76 -9.67 25.84 -16.41
N THR A 77 -8.55 26.57 -16.54
CA THR A 77 -7.22 25.95 -16.62
C THR A 77 -6.89 25.18 -15.33
N ALA A 78 -7.24 25.73 -14.19
CA ALA A 78 -7.04 25.09 -12.89
C ALA A 78 -7.90 23.80 -12.76
N PHE A 79 -9.18 23.85 -13.18
CA PHE A 79 -10.03 22.66 -13.19
C PHE A 79 -9.50 21.58 -14.14
N ALA A 80 -9.22 21.93 -15.39
CA ALA A 80 -8.68 20.97 -16.36
C ALA A 80 -7.37 20.33 -15.87
N THR A 81 -6.49 21.13 -15.26
CA THR A 81 -5.23 20.63 -14.65
C THR A 81 -5.51 19.72 -13.46
N GLY A 82 -6.46 20.06 -12.58
CA GLY A 82 -6.89 19.20 -11.48
C GLY A 82 -7.36 17.83 -11.96
N PHE A 83 -8.20 17.79 -13.00
CA PHE A 83 -8.68 16.53 -13.57
C PHE A 83 -7.58 15.74 -14.30
N LEU A 84 -6.62 16.40 -14.95
CA LEU A 84 -5.44 15.73 -15.48
C LEU A 84 -4.60 15.07 -14.37
N LEU A 85 -4.43 15.75 -13.24
CA LEU A 85 -3.71 15.22 -12.07
C LEU A 85 -4.48 14.09 -11.37
N PHE A 86 -5.83 14.19 -11.26
CA PHE A 86 -6.67 13.07 -10.79
C PHE A 86 -6.53 11.85 -11.70
N SER A 87 -6.57 12.07 -13.01
CA SER A 87 -6.33 11.01 -13.99
C SER A 87 -4.94 10.37 -13.82
N GLN A 88 -3.91 11.18 -13.53
CA GLN A 88 -2.56 10.67 -13.26
C GLN A 88 -2.49 9.88 -11.96
N ALA A 89 -3.09 10.36 -10.88
CA ALA A 89 -3.14 9.68 -9.58
C ALA A 89 -3.77 8.27 -9.72
N LEU A 90 -4.91 8.18 -10.38
CA LEU A 90 -5.63 6.93 -10.63
C LEU A 90 -4.82 5.96 -11.50
N LEU A 91 -4.19 6.47 -12.57
CA LEU A 91 -3.38 5.63 -13.46
C LEU A 91 -2.08 5.18 -12.82
N THR A 92 -1.47 5.96 -11.93
CA THR A 92 -0.30 5.53 -11.16
C THR A 92 -0.63 4.26 -10.34
N ARG A 93 -1.86 4.16 -9.85
CA ARG A 93 -2.36 3.01 -9.10
C ARG A 93 -2.65 1.79 -10.00
N TRP A 94 -3.25 2.00 -11.19
CA TRP A 94 -3.76 0.92 -12.02
C TRP A 94 -2.88 0.62 -13.25
N ARG A 95 -2.45 1.63 -14.01
CA ARG A 95 -1.62 1.52 -15.22
C ARG A 95 -0.79 2.77 -15.45
N PRO A 96 0.38 2.92 -14.80
CA PRO A 96 1.19 4.12 -14.90
C PRO A 96 1.55 4.43 -16.37
N ASN A 97 1.52 5.73 -16.72
CA ASN A 97 1.87 6.30 -18.04
C ASN A 97 0.99 5.84 -19.22
N TRP A 98 -0.13 5.17 -18.97
CA TRP A 98 -1.02 4.79 -20.06
C TRP A 98 -1.61 6.01 -20.78
N VAL A 99 -1.50 6.03 -22.11
CA VAL A 99 -2.03 7.07 -23.00
C VAL A 99 -1.75 8.52 -22.55
N LEU A 100 -0.55 8.80 -22.04
CA LEU A 100 -0.18 10.14 -21.54
C LEU A 100 -0.36 11.23 -22.60
N GLY A 101 0.09 10.99 -23.86
CA GLY A 101 -0.05 11.94 -24.95
C GLY A 101 -1.50 12.31 -25.26
N LEU A 102 -2.42 11.33 -25.23
CA LEU A 102 -3.86 11.57 -25.40
C LEU A 102 -4.43 12.44 -24.29
N ARG A 103 -4.06 12.19 -23.03
CA ARG A 103 -4.54 12.99 -21.89
C ARG A 103 -4.08 14.43 -21.95
N ILE A 104 -2.80 14.65 -22.33
CA ILE A 104 -2.26 16.00 -22.53
C ILE A 104 -2.98 16.69 -23.70
N ALA A 105 -3.27 15.97 -24.77
CA ALA A 105 -4.01 16.53 -25.91
C ALA A 105 -5.44 16.93 -25.50
N ILE A 106 -6.18 16.09 -24.75
CA ILE A 106 -7.50 16.42 -24.24
C ILE A 106 -7.44 17.65 -23.34
N TRP A 107 -6.49 17.71 -22.41
CA TRP A 107 -6.27 18.84 -21.52
C TRP A 107 -6.02 20.14 -22.31
N ALA A 108 -5.11 20.12 -23.29
CA ALA A 108 -4.78 21.29 -24.08
C ALA A 108 -5.95 21.77 -24.94
N ILE A 109 -6.68 20.83 -25.59
CA ILE A 109 -7.87 21.15 -26.41
C ILE A 109 -8.95 21.75 -25.55
N SER A 110 -9.19 21.21 -24.34
CA SER A 110 -10.20 21.74 -23.41
C SER A 110 -9.88 23.18 -23.02
N ILE A 111 -8.63 23.49 -22.66
CA ILE A 111 -8.23 24.85 -22.31
C ILE A 111 -8.39 25.82 -23.51
N LEU A 112 -8.00 25.39 -24.71
CA LEU A 112 -8.15 26.22 -25.92
C LEU A 112 -9.63 26.54 -26.22
N LEU A 113 -10.51 25.53 -26.09
CA LEU A 113 -11.95 25.70 -26.32
C LEU A 113 -12.58 26.59 -25.24
N CYS A 114 -12.25 26.39 -23.97
CA CYS A 114 -12.74 27.26 -22.88
C CYS A 114 -12.27 28.70 -23.07
N SER A 115 -10.97 28.91 -23.34
CA SER A 115 -10.43 30.26 -23.58
C SER A 115 -11.10 30.95 -24.80
N PHE A 116 -11.35 30.21 -25.87
CA PHE A 116 -12.08 30.72 -27.00
C PHE A 116 -13.52 31.08 -26.68
N ALA A 117 -14.20 30.25 -25.88
CA ALA A 117 -15.58 30.51 -25.44
C ALA A 117 -15.69 31.75 -24.55
N VAL A 118 -14.75 31.90 -23.60
CA VAL A 118 -14.65 33.09 -22.72
C VAL A 118 -14.46 34.36 -23.57
N MET A 119 -13.52 34.36 -24.54
CA MET A 119 -13.28 35.50 -25.44
C MET A 119 -14.48 35.87 -26.32
N ARG A 120 -15.46 34.98 -26.45
CA ARG A 120 -16.70 35.18 -27.23
C ARG A 120 -17.93 35.44 -26.36
N ASP A 121 -17.75 35.62 -25.05
CA ASP A 121 -18.84 35.73 -24.07
C ASP A 121 -19.88 34.58 -24.18
N ASN A 122 -19.42 33.39 -24.57
CA ASN A 122 -20.28 32.24 -24.81
C ASN A 122 -20.22 31.27 -23.62
N VAL A 123 -20.94 31.62 -22.55
CA VAL A 123 -21.01 30.83 -21.31
C VAL A 123 -21.47 29.36 -21.53
N PRO A 124 -22.48 29.06 -22.39
CA PRO A 124 -22.82 27.65 -22.66
C PRO A 124 -21.66 26.85 -23.27
N LEU A 125 -20.91 27.41 -24.21
CA LEU A 125 -19.79 26.73 -24.84
C LEU A 125 -18.63 26.53 -23.86
N GLU A 126 -18.36 27.52 -22.99
CA GLU A 126 -17.37 27.45 -21.92
C GLU A 126 -17.67 26.26 -20.98
N LEU A 127 -18.87 26.23 -20.41
CA LEU A 127 -19.29 25.16 -19.47
C LEU A 127 -19.30 23.77 -20.10
N VAL A 128 -19.82 23.64 -21.34
CA VAL A 128 -19.81 22.35 -22.04
C VAL A 128 -18.37 21.87 -22.31
N SER A 129 -17.48 22.78 -22.73
CA SER A 129 -16.08 22.44 -23.04
C SER A 129 -15.31 22.03 -21.79
N SER A 130 -15.51 22.73 -20.67
CA SER A 130 -14.90 22.45 -19.37
C SER A 130 -15.36 21.10 -18.81
N ASP A 131 -16.68 20.90 -18.68
CA ASP A 131 -17.25 19.67 -18.13
C ASP A 131 -16.95 18.44 -18.99
N PHE A 132 -17.03 18.57 -20.33
CA PHE A 132 -16.75 17.45 -21.22
C PHE A 132 -15.26 17.09 -21.25
N GLY A 133 -14.36 18.08 -21.16
CA GLY A 133 -12.93 17.86 -21.02
C GLY A 133 -12.60 17.13 -19.72
N CYS A 134 -13.19 17.54 -18.59
CA CYS A 134 -13.06 16.87 -17.29
C CYS A 134 -13.61 15.44 -17.33
N PHE A 135 -14.78 15.23 -17.96
CA PHE A 135 -15.37 13.90 -18.18
C PHE A 135 -14.42 12.97 -18.95
N LEU A 136 -13.86 13.43 -20.06
CA LEU A 136 -12.91 12.63 -20.86
C LEU A 136 -11.66 12.26 -20.07
N LEU A 137 -11.06 13.21 -19.36
CA LEU A 137 -9.86 12.98 -18.55
C LEU A 137 -10.06 11.95 -17.45
N ILE A 138 -11.23 11.99 -16.76
CA ILE A 138 -11.51 11.07 -15.66
C ILE A 138 -12.06 9.71 -16.16
N SER A 139 -12.61 9.62 -17.37
CA SER A 139 -13.09 8.38 -17.96
C SER A 139 -11.97 7.44 -18.41
N ILE A 140 -10.79 7.98 -18.79
CA ILE A 140 -9.64 7.19 -19.20
C ILE A 140 -9.18 6.23 -18.09
N PRO A 141 -8.94 6.66 -16.83
CA PRO A 141 -8.59 5.73 -15.76
C PRO A 141 -9.70 4.73 -15.41
N LEU A 142 -10.99 5.04 -15.62
CA LEU A 142 -12.07 4.07 -15.44
C LEU A 142 -11.95 2.90 -16.41
N ILE A 143 -11.59 3.17 -17.66
CA ILE A 143 -11.36 2.12 -18.67
C ILE A 143 -10.13 1.29 -18.29
N ALA A 144 -9.04 1.94 -17.85
CA ALA A 144 -7.80 1.29 -17.46
C ALA A 144 -7.93 0.45 -16.18
N GLY A 145 -8.73 0.91 -15.23
CA GLY A 145 -8.93 0.28 -13.92
C GLY A 145 -9.85 -0.93 -13.94
N ARG A 146 -10.55 -1.21 -15.04
CA ARG A 146 -11.41 -2.40 -15.18
C ARG A 146 -10.57 -3.67 -14.94
N GLY A 147 -10.95 -4.45 -13.94
CA GLY A 147 -10.26 -5.69 -13.58
C GLY A 147 -8.98 -5.54 -12.75
N GLN A 148 -8.62 -4.33 -12.33
CA GLN A 148 -7.43 -4.04 -11.50
C GLN A 148 -7.77 -3.78 -10.03
N LEU A 149 -9.03 -3.97 -9.62
CA LEU A 149 -9.52 -3.61 -8.29
C LEU A 149 -9.07 -4.65 -7.24
N ARG A 150 -8.21 -4.24 -6.32
CA ARG A 150 -7.55 -5.11 -5.33
C ARG A 150 -8.34 -5.34 -4.03
N GLY A 151 -9.42 -4.59 -3.80
CA GLY A 151 -10.20 -4.71 -2.57
C GLY A 151 -11.37 -3.74 -2.50
N TRP A 152 -11.99 -3.62 -1.32
CA TRP A 152 -13.13 -2.72 -1.14
C TRP A 152 -12.78 -1.22 -1.32
N PRO A 153 -11.57 -0.71 -0.91
CA PRO A 153 -11.26 0.70 -1.12
C PRO A 153 -11.11 1.04 -2.61
N ASP A 154 -10.52 0.14 -3.42
CA ASP A 154 -10.45 0.34 -4.86
C ASP A 154 -11.83 0.34 -5.52
N ARG A 155 -12.75 -0.52 -5.05
CA ARG A 155 -14.13 -0.53 -5.53
C ARG A 155 -14.88 0.75 -5.17
N ALA A 156 -14.71 1.25 -3.95
CA ALA A 156 -15.29 2.52 -3.50
C ALA A 156 -14.71 3.69 -4.32
N LEU A 157 -13.40 3.71 -4.53
CA LEU A 157 -12.73 4.71 -5.36
C LEU A 157 -13.23 4.67 -6.81
N TYR A 158 -13.34 3.48 -7.40
CA TYR A 158 -13.88 3.29 -8.75
C TYR A 158 -15.31 3.80 -8.87
N ALA A 159 -16.17 3.51 -7.88
CA ALA A 159 -17.54 4.01 -7.82
C ALA A 159 -17.58 5.54 -7.70
N ALA A 160 -16.76 6.13 -6.83
CA ALA A 160 -16.66 7.57 -6.67
C ALA A 160 -16.22 8.27 -7.96
N VAL A 161 -15.19 7.75 -8.63
CA VAL A 161 -14.72 8.25 -9.94
C VAL A 161 -15.83 8.15 -11.01
N THR A 162 -16.59 7.05 -11.00
CA THR A 162 -17.73 6.88 -11.92
C THR A 162 -18.82 7.93 -11.68
N LEU A 163 -19.14 8.23 -10.42
CA LEU A 163 -20.11 9.26 -10.07
C LEU A 163 -19.64 10.66 -10.50
N VAL A 164 -18.35 10.99 -10.29
CA VAL A 164 -17.76 12.25 -10.77
C VAL A 164 -17.80 12.34 -12.30
N ALA A 165 -17.53 11.25 -13.01
CA ALA A 165 -17.60 11.23 -14.47
C ALA A 165 -19.04 11.47 -14.96
N LEU A 166 -20.01 10.79 -14.35
CA LEU A 166 -21.45 10.98 -14.69
C LEU A 166 -21.92 12.38 -14.37
N ASP A 167 -21.50 12.98 -13.25
CA ASP A 167 -21.84 14.36 -12.88
C ASP A 167 -21.34 15.34 -13.95
N ASN A 168 -20.08 15.25 -14.37
CA ASN A 168 -19.53 16.11 -15.43
C ASN A 168 -20.26 15.91 -16.78
N LEU A 169 -20.58 14.68 -17.13
CA LEU A 169 -21.34 14.38 -18.37
C LEU A 169 -22.74 14.99 -18.33
N LEU A 170 -23.46 14.83 -17.20
CA LEU A 170 -24.81 15.37 -17.03
C LEU A 170 -24.79 16.90 -17.02
N ARG A 171 -23.83 17.53 -16.36
CA ARG A 171 -23.67 18.98 -16.36
C ARG A 171 -23.45 19.53 -17.75
N GLY A 172 -22.45 19.02 -18.47
CA GLY A 172 -22.14 19.46 -19.82
C GLY A 172 -23.33 19.29 -20.78
N SER A 173 -24.15 18.23 -20.62
CA SER A 173 -25.32 17.99 -21.48
C SER A 173 -26.54 18.85 -21.11
N SER A 174 -26.70 19.24 -19.84
CA SER A 174 -27.89 19.98 -19.36
C SER A 174 -27.79 21.50 -19.51
N VAL A 175 -26.59 22.05 -19.69
CA VAL A 175 -26.36 23.51 -19.84
C VAL A 175 -27.26 24.14 -20.90
N SER A 176 -27.39 23.49 -22.06
CA SER A 176 -28.18 24.01 -23.18
C SER A 176 -29.69 24.09 -22.92
N PHE A 177 -30.20 23.36 -21.92
CA PHE A 177 -31.64 23.28 -21.60
C PHE A 177 -32.01 24.11 -20.36
N THR A 178 -31.07 24.48 -19.52
CA THR A 178 -31.35 25.01 -18.17
C THR A 178 -30.96 26.48 -17.95
N LEU A 179 -30.29 27.12 -18.90
CA LEU A 179 -29.96 28.56 -18.83
C LEU A 179 -31.05 29.39 -19.54
N PRO A 180 -32.06 29.96 -18.81
CA PRO A 180 -32.97 30.93 -19.39
C PRO A 180 -32.22 32.23 -19.70
N GLY A 181 -32.43 32.81 -20.89
CA GLY A 181 -31.85 34.10 -21.24
C GLY A 181 -32.19 35.18 -20.20
N GLY A 182 -31.22 35.75 -19.54
CA GLY A 182 -31.39 36.92 -18.64
C GLY A 182 -31.12 36.71 -17.14
N VAL A 183 -30.87 35.47 -16.68
CA VAL A 183 -30.45 35.24 -15.30
C VAL A 183 -28.96 35.01 -15.27
N ALA A 184 -28.23 35.73 -14.41
CA ALA A 184 -26.82 35.48 -14.21
C ALA A 184 -26.62 34.03 -13.72
N PHE A 185 -25.74 33.27 -14.36
CA PHE A 185 -25.50 31.85 -14.04
C PHE A 185 -25.24 31.63 -12.54
N ARG A 186 -24.48 32.51 -11.90
CA ARG A 186 -24.12 32.45 -10.46
C ARG A 186 -25.34 32.49 -9.52
N ASP A 187 -26.41 33.15 -9.91
CA ASP A 187 -27.60 33.34 -9.06
C ASP A 187 -28.69 32.30 -9.36
N SER A 188 -28.39 31.32 -10.23
CA SER A 188 -29.34 30.30 -10.63
C SER A 188 -29.41 29.15 -9.61
N GLN A 189 -30.61 28.59 -9.44
CA GLN A 189 -30.79 27.35 -8.66
C GLN A 189 -29.99 26.19 -9.25
N TYR A 190 -29.74 26.23 -10.56
CA TYR A 190 -28.91 25.27 -11.26
C TYR A 190 -27.47 25.29 -10.78
N ALA A 191 -26.84 26.47 -10.69
CA ALA A 191 -25.47 26.62 -10.18
C ALA A 191 -25.32 26.12 -8.73
N PHE A 192 -26.31 26.43 -7.88
CA PHE A 192 -26.32 25.92 -6.50
C PHE A 192 -26.40 24.39 -6.44
N LEU A 193 -27.29 23.76 -7.22
CA LEU A 193 -27.43 22.30 -7.27
C LEU A 193 -26.12 21.64 -7.76
N MET A 194 -25.52 22.19 -8.81
CA MET A 194 -24.26 21.69 -9.37
C MET A 194 -23.12 21.79 -8.36
N GLN A 195 -23.01 22.89 -7.63
CA GLN A 195 -22.01 23.04 -6.55
C GLN A 195 -22.24 22.05 -5.42
N ALA A 196 -23.49 21.82 -5.01
CA ALA A 196 -23.83 20.86 -3.96
C ALA A 196 -23.46 19.42 -4.36
N LEU A 197 -23.76 19.03 -5.60
CA LEU A 197 -23.38 17.72 -6.14
C LEU A 197 -21.87 17.59 -6.26
N ALA A 198 -21.15 18.60 -6.72
CA ALA A 198 -19.71 18.62 -6.79
C ALA A 198 -19.05 18.46 -5.40
N CYS A 199 -19.62 19.12 -4.36
CA CYS A 199 -19.20 18.94 -2.97
C CYS A 199 -19.35 17.48 -2.52
N MET A 200 -20.54 16.91 -2.75
CA MET A 200 -20.87 15.56 -2.30
C MET A 200 -20.00 14.50 -3.01
N PHE A 201 -19.87 14.58 -4.32
CA PHE A 201 -19.06 13.62 -5.08
C PHE A 201 -17.56 13.86 -4.87
N GLY A 202 -17.12 15.11 -4.72
CA GLY A 202 -15.75 15.46 -4.39
C GLY A 202 -15.34 14.94 -3.00
N LEU A 203 -16.23 15.04 -2.00
CA LEU A 203 -16.03 14.45 -0.67
C LEU A 203 -15.91 12.93 -0.76
N PHE A 204 -16.83 12.27 -1.48
CA PHE A 204 -16.81 10.83 -1.64
C PHE A 204 -15.54 10.34 -2.38
N LEU A 205 -15.12 11.06 -3.42
CA LEU A 205 -13.88 10.81 -4.13
C LEU A 205 -12.66 10.94 -3.19
N ALA A 206 -12.59 12.04 -2.42
CA ALA A 206 -11.48 12.30 -1.51
C ALA A 206 -11.35 11.22 -0.43
N LEU A 207 -12.47 10.86 0.22
CA LEU A 207 -12.49 9.83 1.27
C LEU A 207 -12.14 8.45 0.72
N SER A 208 -12.67 8.09 -0.46
CA SER A 208 -12.37 6.82 -1.11
C SER A 208 -10.90 6.73 -1.55
N ALA A 209 -10.34 7.82 -2.09
CA ALA A 209 -8.93 7.89 -2.48
C ALA A 209 -8.01 7.85 -1.26
N LEU A 210 -8.38 8.52 -0.16
CA LEU A 210 -7.63 8.49 1.09
C LEU A 210 -7.63 7.08 1.71
N ALA A 211 -8.78 6.40 1.71
CA ALA A 211 -8.88 5.01 2.17
C ALA A 211 -8.00 4.07 1.35
N ALA A 212 -8.00 4.23 0.02
CA ALA A 212 -7.16 3.44 -0.88
C ALA A 212 -5.66 3.70 -0.67
N ALA A 213 -5.23 4.96 -0.53
CA ALA A 213 -3.85 5.33 -0.26
C ALA A 213 -3.38 4.85 1.13
N MET A 214 -4.25 4.94 2.16
CA MET A 214 -3.94 4.47 3.51
C MET A 214 -3.78 2.94 3.55
N GLN A 215 -4.58 2.20 2.79
CA GLN A 215 -4.42 0.75 2.67
C GLN A 215 -3.03 0.37 2.11
N ASP A 216 -2.52 1.09 1.13
CA ASP A 216 -1.19 0.83 0.57
C ASP A 216 -0.09 1.13 1.59
N VAL A 217 -0.20 2.24 2.32
CA VAL A 217 0.71 2.57 3.43
C VAL A 217 0.69 1.48 4.50
N LEU A 218 -0.49 1.04 4.94
CA LEU A 218 -0.61 -0.04 5.93
C LEU A 218 -0.04 -1.37 5.43
N THR A 219 -0.20 -1.66 4.13
CA THR A 219 0.36 -2.88 3.52
C THR A 219 1.88 -2.82 3.48
N LEU A 220 2.46 -1.65 3.19
CA LEU A 220 3.90 -1.43 3.23
C LEU A 220 4.45 -1.66 4.65
N TYR A 221 3.83 -1.03 5.68
CA TYR A 221 4.24 -1.23 7.07
C TYR A 221 4.05 -2.67 7.56
N ARG A 222 3.02 -3.38 7.08
CA ARG A 222 2.83 -4.80 7.41
C ARG A 222 3.90 -5.69 6.79
N HIS A 223 4.36 -5.39 5.59
CA HIS A 223 5.44 -6.13 4.93
C HIS A 223 6.74 -5.95 5.70
N ASP A 224 7.10 -4.73 6.06
CA ASP A 224 8.29 -4.43 6.88
C ASP A 224 8.21 -5.07 8.27
N ALA A 225 6.99 -5.27 8.80
CA ALA A 225 6.75 -5.95 10.08
C ALA A 225 6.90 -7.49 10.03
N HIS A 226 7.17 -8.12 8.88
CA HIS A 226 7.33 -9.58 8.74
C HIS A 226 8.76 -10.01 8.39
N VAL A 227 9.65 -9.05 8.14
CA VAL A 227 11.04 -9.32 7.75
C VAL A 227 11.97 -8.76 8.83
N ASP A 228 13.03 -9.51 9.15
CA ASP A 228 14.12 -9.03 9.98
C ASP A 228 15.05 -8.13 9.15
N PRO A 229 15.26 -6.87 9.52
CA PRO A 229 15.99 -5.91 8.69
C PRO A 229 17.49 -6.22 8.55
N LEU A 230 18.07 -6.98 9.48
CA LEU A 230 19.48 -7.32 9.43
C LEU A 230 19.76 -8.52 8.52
N SER A 231 18.98 -9.59 8.68
CA SER A 231 19.20 -10.84 7.93
C SER A 231 18.43 -10.87 6.59
N GLY A 232 17.41 -10.03 6.41
CA GLY A 232 16.50 -10.08 5.27
C GLY A 232 15.63 -11.34 5.20
N LEU A 233 15.64 -12.19 6.26
CA LEU A 233 14.76 -13.34 6.45
C LEU A 233 13.45 -12.91 7.11
N LEU A 234 12.49 -13.81 7.19
CA LEU A 234 11.30 -13.55 7.99
C LEU A 234 11.69 -13.31 9.46
N ASN A 235 10.93 -12.48 10.15
CA ASN A 235 10.96 -12.44 11.60
C ASN A 235 9.98 -13.50 12.17
N ARG A 236 9.89 -13.60 13.49
CA ARG A 236 9.02 -14.56 14.17
C ARG A 236 7.57 -14.49 13.69
N ARG A 237 7.01 -13.28 13.54
CA ARG A 237 5.63 -13.08 13.09
C ARG A 237 5.44 -13.52 11.63
N GLY A 238 6.37 -13.14 10.77
CA GLY A 238 6.37 -13.56 9.36
C GLY A 238 6.46 -15.07 9.20
N PHE A 239 7.24 -15.74 10.06
CA PHE A 239 7.36 -17.19 10.10
C PHE A 239 6.03 -17.85 10.48
N GLU A 240 5.40 -17.43 11.59
CA GLU A 240 4.13 -17.98 12.06
C GLU A 240 3.02 -17.87 11.00
N GLU A 241 2.94 -16.73 10.31
CA GLU A 241 1.97 -16.52 9.22
C GLU A 241 2.29 -17.35 7.97
N ALA A 242 3.58 -17.51 7.64
CA ALA A 242 3.98 -18.30 6.49
C ALA A 242 3.72 -19.79 6.70
N VAL A 243 4.09 -20.32 7.87
CA VAL A 243 3.86 -21.73 8.19
C VAL A 243 2.38 -22.09 8.26
N ALA A 244 1.52 -21.18 8.72
CA ALA A 244 0.08 -21.37 8.78
C ALA A 244 -0.59 -21.61 7.39
N ARG A 245 0.13 -21.36 6.30
CA ARG A 245 -0.34 -21.58 4.92
C ARG A 245 0.04 -22.96 4.37
N HIS A 246 0.87 -23.70 5.11
CA HIS A 246 1.30 -25.04 4.75
C HIS A 246 0.52 -26.10 5.52
N ASP A 247 0.43 -27.30 4.96
CA ASP A 247 -0.10 -28.44 5.68
C ASP A 247 0.78 -28.75 6.91
N ALA A 248 0.16 -29.28 7.97
CA ALA A 248 0.85 -29.61 9.22
C ALA A 248 1.74 -30.86 9.08
N SER A 249 2.57 -30.90 8.01
CA SER A 249 3.51 -31.98 7.73
C SER A 249 4.86 -31.41 7.31
N GLY A 250 5.94 -31.98 7.84
CA GLY A 250 7.30 -31.54 7.55
C GLY A 250 8.20 -31.56 8.76
N SER A 251 9.37 -30.97 8.62
CA SER A 251 10.37 -30.89 9.69
C SER A 251 10.68 -29.46 10.07
N LEU A 252 10.95 -29.25 11.35
CA LEU A 252 11.33 -27.96 11.92
C LEU A 252 12.77 -28.03 12.46
N ILE A 253 13.57 -27.03 12.17
CA ILE A 253 14.96 -26.92 12.59
C ILE A 253 15.11 -25.60 13.33
N ALA A 254 15.52 -25.63 14.60
CA ALA A 254 16.03 -24.48 15.35
C ALA A 254 17.55 -24.42 15.21
N CYS A 255 18.10 -23.24 15.01
CA CYS A 255 19.52 -23.04 14.80
C CYS A 255 20.02 -21.83 15.60
N ASP A 256 21.24 -21.91 16.11
CA ASP A 256 21.86 -20.84 16.92
C ASP A 256 23.39 -20.84 16.70
N ILE A 257 23.98 -19.63 16.65
CA ILE A 257 25.41 -19.44 16.44
C ILE A 257 26.19 -19.74 17.72
N ASP A 258 27.09 -20.69 17.65
CA ASP A 258 27.87 -21.09 18.79
C ASP A 258 28.79 -19.96 19.28
N HIS A 259 28.76 -19.68 20.58
CA HIS A 259 29.63 -18.68 21.23
C HIS A 259 29.50 -17.26 20.65
N PHE A 260 28.35 -16.88 20.08
CA PHE A 260 28.12 -15.58 19.44
C PHE A 260 28.50 -14.39 20.36
N LYS A 261 28.15 -14.47 21.64
CA LYS A 261 28.53 -13.44 22.59
C LYS A 261 30.06 -13.19 22.62
N ARG A 262 30.89 -14.24 22.53
CA ARG A 262 32.35 -14.08 22.48
C ARG A 262 32.80 -13.33 21.22
N VAL A 263 32.10 -13.54 20.09
CA VAL A 263 32.40 -12.79 18.86
C VAL A 263 32.10 -11.31 19.05
N ASN A 264 30.97 -10.98 19.65
CA ASN A 264 30.60 -9.59 19.96
C ASN A 264 31.56 -8.94 20.95
N ASP A 265 31.91 -9.65 22.02
CA ASP A 265 32.79 -9.15 23.08
C ASP A 265 34.24 -8.91 22.56
N ALA A 266 34.72 -9.74 21.62
CA ALA A 266 36.07 -9.65 21.07
C ALA A 266 36.18 -8.66 19.88
N HIS A 267 35.12 -8.53 19.05
CA HIS A 267 35.22 -7.84 17.77
C HIS A 267 34.15 -6.76 17.57
N GLY A 268 33.26 -6.56 18.55
CA GLY A 268 32.17 -5.59 18.50
C GLY A 268 30.94 -6.06 17.71
N HIS A 269 29.83 -5.38 17.95
CA HIS A 269 28.51 -5.73 17.36
C HIS A 269 28.50 -5.70 15.83
N GLY A 270 29.29 -4.81 15.20
CA GLY A 270 29.30 -4.72 13.73
C GLY A 270 29.89 -5.97 13.05
N LEU A 271 30.80 -6.73 13.74
CA LEU A 271 31.25 -8.02 13.24
C LEU A 271 30.18 -9.10 13.53
N GLY A 272 29.54 -9.05 14.71
CA GLY A 272 28.41 -9.94 15.02
C GLY A 272 27.30 -9.85 13.99
N ASP A 273 26.92 -8.65 13.57
CA ASP A 273 25.92 -8.44 12.53
C ASP A 273 26.32 -9.13 11.22
N ARG A 274 27.58 -9.04 10.81
CA ARG A 274 28.07 -9.76 9.61
C ARG A 274 28.06 -11.28 9.78
N VAL A 275 28.28 -11.79 10.98
CA VAL A 275 28.17 -13.23 11.28
C VAL A 275 26.73 -13.71 11.16
N ILE A 276 25.75 -12.92 11.66
CA ILE A 276 24.31 -13.18 11.49
C ILE A 276 23.94 -13.24 10.01
N VAL A 277 24.40 -12.26 9.22
CA VAL A 277 24.14 -12.23 7.76
C VAL A 277 24.78 -13.43 7.07
N ALA A 278 25.99 -13.83 7.46
CA ALA A 278 26.65 -15.00 6.87
C ALA A 278 25.90 -16.31 7.13
N LEU A 279 25.31 -16.50 8.33
CA LEU A 279 24.44 -17.66 8.58
C LEU A 279 23.12 -17.57 7.80
N ALA A 280 22.51 -16.39 7.76
CA ALA A 280 21.28 -16.18 6.95
C ALA A 280 21.49 -16.50 5.47
N ASP A 281 22.63 -16.14 4.91
CA ASP A 281 23.00 -16.46 3.52
C ASP A 281 23.24 -17.96 3.31
N ALA A 282 23.85 -18.65 4.28
CA ALA A 282 24.03 -20.10 4.22
C ALA A 282 22.70 -20.84 4.28
N LEU A 283 21.78 -20.40 5.14
CA LEU A 283 20.42 -20.92 5.26
C LEU A 283 19.65 -20.75 3.94
N ARG A 284 19.65 -19.54 3.37
CA ARG A 284 18.95 -19.22 2.11
C ARG A 284 19.51 -19.99 0.92
N ALA A 285 20.82 -20.23 0.88
CA ALA A 285 21.48 -20.87 -0.25
C ALA A 285 21.29 -22.39 -0.30
N LEU A 286 21.04 -23.04 0.84
CA LEU A 286 20.99 -24.52 0.95
C LEU A 286 19.61 -25.04 1.29
N ALA A 287 18.70 -24.21 1.79
CA ALA A 287 17.34 -24.63 2.01
C ALA A 287 16.58 -24.75 0.68
N PRO A 288 15.60 -25.67 0.59
CA PRO A 288 14.67 -25.76 -0.54
C PRO A 288 13.92 -24.45 -0.79
N ALA A 289 13.44 -24.25 -2.02
CA ALA A 289 12.77 -23.01 -2.42
C ALA A 289 11.46 -22.75 -1.69
N ASP A 290 10.79 -23.79 -1.20
CA ASP A 290 9.54 -23.75 -0.43
C ASP A 290 9.79 -23.71 1.10
N ALA A 291 11.04 -23.72 1.54
CA ALA A 291 11.38 -23.61 2.95
C ALA A 291 10.99 -22.24 3.53
N VAL A 292 10.41 -22.23 4.72
CA VAL A 292 10.13 -21.03 5.47
C VAL A 292 11.28 -20.78 6.47
N ILE A 293 12.03 -19.70 6.27
CA ILE A 293 13.23 -19.38 7.04
C ILE A 293 13.04 -18.07 7.77
N ALA A 294 13.33 -18.05 9.08
CA ALA A 294 13.20 -16.86 9.89
C ALA A 294 14.34 -16.69 10.90
N ARG A 295 14.57 -15.43 11.29
CA ARG A 295 15.35 -15.07 12.46
C ARG A 295 14.39 -14.69 13.60
N PHE A 296 14.49 -15.40 14.73
CA PHE A 296 13.60 -15.17 15.87
C PHE A 296 14.12 -14.11 16.84
N GLY A 297 15.41 -13.90 16.87
CA GLY A 297 16.05 -12.85 17.67
C GLY A 297 17.53 -13.14 17.90
N GLY A 298 18.34 -12.13 18.20
CA GLY A 298 19.76 -12.30 18.46
C GLY A 298 20.48 -13.15 17.40
N GLU A 299 20.93 -14.32 17.81
CA GLU A 299 21.61 -15.34 16.99
C GLU A 299 20.74 -16.55 16.63
N GLU A 300 19.42 -16.51 16.91
CA GLU A 300 18.50 -17.62 16.78
C GLU A 300 17.76 -17.61 15.44
N PHE A 301 17.75 -18.74 14.74
CA PHE A 301 17.06 -18.92 13.47
C PHE A 301 16.17 -20.17 13.52
N ILE A 302 15.08 -20.14 12.78
CA ILE A 302 14.16 -21.28 12.61
C ILE A 302 13.89 -21.51 11.14
N LEU A 303 13.89 -22.79 10.73
CA LEU A 303 13.51 -23.23 9.41
C LEU A 303 12.37 -24.22 9.53
N PHE A 304 11.36 -24.06 8.70
CA PHE A 304 10.35 -25.09 8.45
C PHE A 304 10.51 -25.60 7.03
N LEU A 305 10.58 -26.92 6.89
CA LEU A 305 10.74 -27.64 5.65
C LEU A 305 9.43 -28.41 5.36
N PRO A 306 8.53 -27.86 4.52
CA PRO A 306 7.27 -28.52 4.21
C PRO A 306 7.48 -29.90 3.59
N GLY A 307 6.75 -30.90 4.08
CA GLY A 307 6.81 -32.26 3.55
C GLY A 307 8.14 -33.01 3.74
N ALA A 308 9.18 -32.38 4.29
CA ALA A 308 10.47 -33.03 4.50
C ALA A 308 10.43 -34.03 5.65
N ASP A 309 10.93 -35.22 5.43
CA ASP A 309 11.16 -36.20 6.49
C ASP A 309 12.40 -35.84 7.35
N PRO A 310 12.57 -36.44 8.54
CA PRO A 310 13.70 -36.14 9.41
C PRO A 310 15.08 -36.44 8.78
N ALA A 311 15.19 -37.40 7.89
CA ALA A 311 16.47 -37.76 7.26
C ALA A 311 16.90 -36.66 6.26
N MET A 312 15.97 -36.24 5.41
CA MET A 312 16.16 -35.10 4.49
C MET A 312 16.49 -33.80 5.24
N ALA A 313 15.71 -33.49 6.29
CA ALA A 313 15.94 -32.30 7.09
C ALA A 313 17.29 -32.31 7.82
N THR A 314 17.74 -33.49 8.29
CA THR A 314 19.08 -33.68 8.87
C THR A 314 20.18 -33.41 7.85
N GLY A 315 20.05 -33.93 6.65
CA GLY A 315 21.00 -33.67 5.56
C GLY A 315 21.13 -32.19 5.22
N ILE A 316 20.01 -31.47 5.17
CA ILE A 316 19.99 -30.02 4.94
C ILE A 316 20.66 -29.26 6.11
N ALA A 317 20.31 -29.60 7.35
CA ALA A 317 20.89 -28.98 8.53
C ALA A 317 22.41 -29.19 8.60
N ASP A 318 22.89 -30.42 8.31
CA ASP A 318 24.33 -30.72 8.26
C ASP A 318 25.06 -30.00 7.13
N ALA A 319 24.45 -29.91 5.95
CA ALA A 319 25.01 -29.14 4.85
C ALA A 319 25.17 -27.64 5.20
N ILE A 320 24.17 -27.04 5.83
CA ILE A 320 24.21 -25.65 6.29
C ILE A 320 25.32 -25.48 7.36
N ARG A 321 25.34 -26.36 8.34
CA ARG A 321 26.35 -26.38 9.43
C ARG A 321 27.76 -26.41 8.87
N LEU A 322 28.05 -27.35 7.98
CA LEU A 322 29.36 -27.50 7.36
C LEU A 322 29.76 -26.27 6.55
N ARG A 323 28.86 -25.78 5.69
CA ARG A 323 29.11 -24.59 4.87
C ARG A 323 29.39 -23.35 5.75
N PHE A 324 28.63 -23.16 6.81
CA PHE A 324 28.86 -22.06 7.73
C PHE A 324 30.22 -22.19 8.44
N ALA A 325 30.55 -23.36 8.96
CA ALA A 325 31.82 -23.62 9.64
C ALA A 325 33.04 -23.43 8.72
N GLU A 326 32.94 -23.83 7.44
CA GLU A 326 34.03 -23.74 6.48
C GLU A 326 34.24 -22.32 5.92
N GLN A 327 33.16 -21.58 5.70
CA GLN A 327 33.23 -20.35 4.90
C GLN A 327 33.13 -19.07 5.71
N ALA A 328 32.39 -19.06 6.85
CA ALA A 328 32.07 -17.83 7.55
C ALA A 328 33.32 -17.16 8.14
N ALA A 329 34.17 -17.91 8.82
CA ALA A 329 35.38 -17.37 9.46
C ALA A 329 36.35 -16.74 8.45
N SER A 330 36.60 -17.45 7.34
CA SER A 330 37.52 -16.96 6.29
C SER A 330 36.98 -15.74 5.57
N ARG A 331 35.70 -15.69 5.26
CA ARG A 331 35.04 -14.55 4.61
C ARG A 331 35.03 -13.30 5.50
N LEU A 332 35.01 -13.48 6.81
CA LEU A 332 34.96 -12.38 7.81
C LEU A 332 36.35 -12.01 8.34
N GLY A 333 37.42 -12.73 7.92
CA GLY A 333 38.78 -12.47 8.38
C GLY A 333 39.00 -12.84 9.85
N LEU A 334 38.26 -13.84 10.36
CA LEU A 334 38.39 -14.29 11.76
C LEU A 334 39.43 -15.38 11.93
N PRO A 335 40.19 -15.37 13.04
CA PRO A 335 41.28 -16.31 13.26
C PRO A 335 40.86 -17.72 13.70
N GLY A 336 39.55 -17.94 13.94
CA GLY A 336 39.02 -19.21 14.44
C GLY A 336 37.70 -19.60 13.79
N PRO A 337 37.30 -20.86 13.90
CA PRO A 337 36.05 -21.35 13.25
C PRO A 337 34.81 -20.73 13.89
N LEU A 338 33.86 -20.34 13.03
CA LEU A 338 32.52 -19.99 13.42
C LEU A 338 31.63 -21.22 13.20
N THR A 339 30.94 -21.65 14.24
CA THR A 339 30.03 -22.81 14.14
C THR A 339 28.62 -22.46 14.58
N ALA A 340 27.66 -23.29 14.21
CA ALA A 340 26.29 -23.21 14.66
C ALA A 340 25.78 -24.60 15.06
N SER A 341 24.90 -24.64 16.04
CA SER A 341 24.22 -25.85 16.51
C SER A 341 22.79 -25.89 16.00
N PHE A 342 22.27 -27.08 15.76
CA PHE A 342 20.97 -27.31 15.16
C PHE A 342 20.16 -28.31 15.97
N GLY A 343 18.91 -28.01 16.24
CA GLY A 343 17.93 -28.89 16.83
C GLY A 343 16.78 -29.17 15.87
N LEU A 344 16.49 -30.44 15.61
CA LEU A 344 15.53 -30.90 14.63
C LEU A 344 14.39 -31.65 15.26
N THR A 345 13.17 -31.43 14.79
CA THR A 345 11.98 -32.22 15.07
C THR A 345 11.05 -32.29 13.87
N SER A 346 10.13 -33.25 13.85
CA SER A 346 9.04 -33.27 12.87
C SER A 346 7.78 -32.65 13.45
N LEU A 347 6.96 -32.04 12.58
CA LEU A 347 5.60 -31.68 12.94
C LEU A 347 4.76 -32.93 13.15
N HIS A 348 3.88 -32.90 14.12
CA HIS A 348 2.98 -34.00 14.43
C HIS A 348 1.53 -33.53 14.45
N ARG A 349 0.60 -34.38 14.01
CA ARG A 349 -0.84 -34.06 14.00
C ARG A 349 -1.44 -33.75 15.39
N ALA A 350 -0.75 -34.19 16.46
CA ALA A 350 -1.13 -33.90 17.83
C ALA A 350 -0.61 -32.53 18.34
N ASP A 351 0.22 -31.81 17.57
CA ASP A 351 0.66 -30.47 17.93
C ASP A 351 -0.54 -29.53 17.91
N ARG A 352 -0.75 -28.80 19.00
CA ARG A 352 -1.84 -27.81 19.11
C ARG A 352 -1.53 -26.55 18.30
N SER A 353 -0.23 -26.30 18.14
CA SER A 353 0.28 -25.17 17.37
C SER A 353 1.73 -25.43 16.94
N ILE A 354 2.21 -24.60 16.03
CA ILE A 354 3.63 -24.62 15.63
C ILE A 354 4.58 -24.41 16.82
N HIS A 355 4.13 -23.78 17.89
CA HIS A 355 4.94 -23.54 19.10
C HIS A 355 5.33 -24.82 19.81
N ASP A 356 4.50 -25.89 19.75
CA ASP A 356 4.84 -27.17 20.33
C ASP A 356 6.04 -27.81 19.61
N ALA A 357 6.07 -27.70 18.28
CA ALA A 357 7.22 -28.13 17.48
C ALA A 357 8.46 -27.27 17.71
N ILE A 358 8.29 -25.94 17.83
CA ILE A 358 9.39 -25.02 18.14
C ILE A 358 10.01 -25.40 19.48
N ALA A 359 9.22 -25.61 20.53
CA ALA A 359 9.72 -26.02 21.85
C ALA A 359 10.49 -27.35 21.84
N ARG A 360 10.07 -28.30 20.99
CA ARG A 360 10.81 -29.58 20.81
C ARG A 360 12.12 -29.36 20.05
N ALA A 361 12.14 -28.53 19.01
CA ALA A 361 13.35 -28.19 18.27
C ALA A 361 14.37 -27.45 19.16
N ASP A 362 13.90 -26.50 19.97
CA ASP A 362 14.73 -25.80 20.96
C ASP A 362 15.34 -26.76 21.99
N SER A 363 14.55 -27.75 22.46
CA SER A 363 15.07 -28.79 23.35
C SER A 363 16.15 -29.65 22.68
N ALA A 364 16.00 -29.95 21.40
CA ALA A 364 17.03 -30.65 20.63
C ALA A 364 18.28 -29.76 20.41
N LEU A 365 18.07 -28.47 20.13
CA LEU A 365 19.16 -27.49 20.00
C LEU A 365 19.97 -27.36 21.30
N TYR A 366 19.30 -27.33 22.43
CA TYR A 366 19.95 -27.32 23.74
C TYR A 366 20.82 -28.58 23.93
N GLU A 367 20.31 -29.75 23.57
CA GLU A 367 21.06 -31.00 23.58
C GLU A 367 22.28 -30.96 22.64
N ALA A 368 22.16 -30.37 21.45
CA ALA A 368 23.28 -30.17 20.54
C ALA A 368 24.40 -29.31 21.18
N LYS A 369 23.99 -28.23 21.87
CA LYS A 369 24.93 -27.33 22.58
C LYS A 369 25.62 -28.04 23.76
N GLU A 370 24.91 -28.85 24.55
CA GLU A 370 25.48 -29.60 25.68
C GLU A 370 26.48 -30.70 25.23
N LYS A 371 26.17 -31.39 24.13
CA LYS A 371 27.01 -32.43 23.57
C LYS A 371 28.27 -31.96 22.86
N GLY A 372 28.58 -30.65 22.96
CA GLY A 372 29.83 -30.09 22.44
C GLY A 372 29.66 -29.21 21.19
N ARG A 373 28.47 -28.73 20.91
CA ARG A 373 28.16 -27.77 19.81
C ARG A 373 28.50 -28.27 18.41
N ASN A 374 28.34 -27.41 17.39
CA ASN A 374 28.68 -27.68 16.00
C ASN A 374 28.09 -29.03 15.51
N ARG A 375 26.82 -29.29 15.78
CA ARG A 375 26.13 -30.54 15.42
C ARG A 375 24.65 -30.38 15.26
N VAL A 376 24.04 -31.39 14.67
CA VAL A 376 22.58 -31.56 14.61
C VAL A 376 22.17 -32.56 15.71
N ALA A 377 21.18 -32.20 16.52
CA ALA A 377 20.50 -33.12 17.41
C ALA A 377 19.04 -33.27 16.99
N ILE A 378 18.48 -34.46 17.13
CA ILE A 378 17.14 -34.79 16.67
C ILE A 378 16.29 -35.19 17.86
N ARG A 379 15.10 -34.57 17.99
CA ARG A 379 14.09 -35.00 18.94
C ARG A 379 12.84 -35.45 18.18
N PRO A 380 12.52 -36.75 18.22
CA PRO A 380 11.33 -37.24 17.50
C PRO A 380 10.07 -36.60 18.05
N ALA A 381 9.05 -36.45 17.18
CA ALA A 381 7.71 -36.10 17.62
C ALA A 381 7.23 -37.17 18.63
N LEU A 382 6.58 -36.75 19.71
CA LEU A 382 6.02 -37.69 20.68
C LEU A 382 5.02 -38.59 19.97
N ALA A 383 5.29 -39.88 19.93
CA ALA A 383 4.32 -40.86 19.48
C ALA A 383 3.04 -40.74 20.37
N PRO A 384 1.84 -40.78 19.79
CA PRO A 384 0.64 -40.83 20.60
C PRO A 384 0.73 -42.04 21.55
N ALA A 385 0.38 -41.85 22.82
CA ALA A 385 0.45 -42.86 23.86
C ALA A 385 -0.44 -44.11 23.64
N GLY A 386 -0.89 -44.38 22.40
CA GLY A 386 -1.80 -45.44 21.99
C GLY A 386 -1.17 -46.64 21.29
N ASP A 387 0.02 -46.53 20.66
CA ASP A 387 0.54 -47.60 19.83
C ASP A 387 1.51 -48.58 20.54
N ALA A 388 1.79 -48.36 21.81
CA ALA A 388 2.69 -49.24 22.57
C ALA A 388 2.02 -50.53 23.06
N GLN A 389 0.70 -50.77 22.83
CA GLN A 389 -0.01 -51.98 23.30
C GLN A 389 -0.25 -53.04 22.21
N SER A 390 -0.04 -52.75 20.91
CA SER A 390 -0.27 -53.74 19.86
C SER A 390 0.93 -54.68 19.58
N SER A 391 2.12 -54.42 20.11
CA SER A 391 3.31 -55.24 19.88
C SER A 391 3.55 -56.32 20.94
N ARG A 392 2.66 -56.49 21.95
CA ARG A 392 2.77 -57.53 22.99
C ARG A 392 1.81 -58.70 22.86
N ALA A 393 1.07 -58.83 21.75
CA ALA A 393 0.05 -59.86 21.57
C ALA A 393 0.42 -60.91 20.49
N ILE A 394 1.67 -61.01 20.04
CA ILE A 394 2.15 -62.10 19.21
C ILE A 394 3.54 -62.54 19.74
N ALA A 395 3.55 -63.34 20.81
CA ALA A 395 4.65 -64.19 21.18
C ALA A 395 4.08 -65.39 21.93
#